data_d2a15034ff4243eb19394d248e6126a6
#
_entry.id   d2a15034ff4243eb19394d248e6126a6
#
_cell.length_a   1.000
_cell.length_b   1.000
_cell.length_c   1.000
_cell.angle_alpha   90.00
_cell.angle_beta   90.00
_cell.angle_gamma   90.00
#
_symmetry.space_group_name_H-M   'P 1'
#
loop_
_entity.id
_entity.type
_entity.pdbx_description
1 polymer ?
#
loop_
_entity_poly.entity_id
_entity_poly.type
_entity_poly.pdbx_seq_one_letter_code
_entity_poly.pdbx_strand_id
1 'polypeptide(L)'
;GGVLCACLHDRISASWYGTKPAGNGRGENFRYNPIPRMRATYMESGNADPEGIISSVKNGIYVDEFSNGQVKIGEGDFTFLVKSGFLIENGRLTAPVKDINIIGNGPQALADIVAVGNDLKIDNGTWTCGKEQSVPVSCGMPTVLISSLTVGGE
;
A
#
# COMPACT_ATOMS: atom_id res chain seq x y z
N GLY A 1 0.97 12.78 -11.02
CA GLY A 1 -0.05 12.16 -11.57
C GLY A 1 -1.34 11.97 -10.83
N GLY A 2 -1.57 10.85 -10.20
CA GLY A 2 -2.81 10.54 -9.45
C GLY A 2 -4.05 10.29 -10.32
N VAL A 3 -3.89 10.09 -11.63
CA VAL A 3 -4.99 9.78 -12.54
C VAL A 3 -5.15 8.26 -12.63
N LEU A 4 -6.36 7.76 -12.32
CA LEU A 4 -6.69 6.36 -12.53
C LEU A 4 -6.75 6.05 -14.04
N CYS A 5 -5.82 5.25 -14.53
CA CYS A 5 -5.71 4.93 -15.97
C CYS A 5 -6.44 3.63 -16.35
N ALA A 6 -6.58 2.68 -15.44
CA ALA A 6 -7.24 1.40 -15.68
C ALA A 6 -7.74 0.78 -14.39
N CYS A 7 -8.70 -0.14 -14.51
CA CYS A 7 -9.13 -1.00 -13.42
C CYS A 7 -8.62 -2.44 -13.64
N LEU A 8 -8.68 -3.25 -12.58
CA LEU A 8 -8.37 -4.67 -12.68
C LEU A 8 -9.53 -5.40 -13.36
N HIS A 9 -9.27 -6.01 -14.52
CA HIS A 9 -10.26 -6.73 -15.28
C HIS A 9 -9.85 -8.18 -15.56
N ASP A 10 -10.81 -9.08 -15.41
CA ASP A 10 -10.78 -10.40 -16.05
C ASP A 10 -11.39 -10.33 -17.46
N ARG A 11 -11.59 -11.49 -18.10
CA ARG A 11 -12.18 -11.53 -19.45
C ARG A 11 -13.66 -11.14 -19.47
N ILE A 12 -14.40 -11.50 -18.42
CA ILE A 12 -15.84 -11.25 -18.31
C ILE A 12 -16.10 -9.78 -18.07
N SER A 13 -15.47 -9.21 -17.04
CA SER A 13 -15.62 -7.78 -16.72
C SER A 13 -15.08 -6.88 -17.85
N ALA A 14 -13.98 -7.26 -18.48
CA ALA A 14 -13.47 -6.52 -19.63
C ALA A 14 -14.46 -6.48 -20.80
N SER A 15 -15.10 -7.63 -21.10
CA SER A 15 -16.15 -7.69 -22.13
C SER A 15 -17.37 -6.84 -21.76
N TRP A 16 -17.78 -6.88 -20.50
CA TRP A 16 -18.93 -6.11 -20.01
C TRP A 16 -18.70 -4.59 -20.12
N TYR A 17 -17.50 -4.12 -19.79
CA TYR A 17 -17.14 -2.70 -19.85
C TYR A 17 -16.56 -2.25 -21.19
N GLY A 18 -16.51 -3.11 -22.20
CA GLY A 18 -15.96 -2.79 -23.52
C GLY A 18 -14.48 -2.40 -23.51
N THR A 19 -13.69 -2.99 -22.59
CA THR A 19 -12.26 -2.71 -22.41
C THR A 19 -11.41 -3.96 -22.63
N LYS A 20 -10.09 -3.82 -22.55
CA LYS A 20 -9.16 -4.95 -22.68
C LYS A 20 -9.00 -5.70 -21.35
N PRO A 21 -8.89 -7.04 -21.37
CA PRO A 21 -8.55 -7.80 -20.16
C PRO A 21 -7.20 -7.37 -19.59
N ALA A 22 -7.14 -7.16 -18.27
CA ALA A 22 -5.91 -6.78 -17.57
C ALA A 22 -5.10 -7.99 -17.07
N GLY A 23 -5.58 -9.23 -17.32
CA GLY A 23 -4.92 -10.45 -16.85
C GLY A 23 -5.09 -10.71 -15.34
N ASN A 24 -6.09 -10.11 -14.72
CA ASN A 24 -6.33 -10.18 -13.29
C ASN A 24 -7.36 -11.23 -12.86
N GLY A 25 -7.90 -12.03 -13.79
CA GLY A 25 -8.80 -13.14 -13.46
C GLY A 25 -8.06 -14.26 -12.74
N ARG A 26 -8.33 -14.45 -11.44
CA ARG A 26 -7.71 -15.48 -10.59
C ARG A 26 -8.76 -16.10 -9.68
N GLY A 27 -8.70 -17.41 -9.49
CA GLY A 27 -9.44 -18.15 -8.48
C GLY A 27 -8.53 -18.62 -7.36
N GLU A 28 -9.07 -18.84 -6.18
CA GLU A 28 -8.35 -19.40 -5.03
C GLU A 28 -7.80 -20.77 -5.34
N ASN A 29 -8.64 -21.62 -5.95
CA ASN A 29 -8.26 -22.95 -6.44
C ASN A 29 -9.24 -23.38 -7.55
N PHE A 30 -9.13 -24.61 -8.02
CA PHE A 30 -9.95 -25.14 -9.13
C PHE A 30 -11.47 -25.22 -8.86
N ARG A 31 -11.92 -25.05 -7.62
CA ARG A 31 -13.34 -25.05 -7.22
C ARG A 31 -14.01 -23.69 -7.29
N TYR A 32 -13.21 -22.62 -7.48
CA TYR A 32 -13.71 -21.25 -7.51
C TYR A 32 -13.64 -20.67 -8.90
N ASN A 33 -14.68 -19.97 -9.28
CA ASN A 33 -14.66 -19.19 -10.51
C ASN A 33 -13.63 -18.05 -10.40
N PRO A 34 -12.78 -17.84 -11.41
CA PRO A 34 -11.90 -16.69 -11.45
C PRO A 34 -12.68 -15.38 -11.42
N ILE A 35 -12.25 -14.46 -10.57
CA ILE A 35 -12.77 -13.08 -10.50
C ILE A 35 -11.61 -12.08 -10.56
N PRO A 36 -11.84 -10.80 -10.88
CA PRO A 36 -10.78 -9.80 -10.89
C PRO A 36 -10.10 -9.68 -9.51
N ARG A 37 -8.80 -9.93 -9.46
CA ARG A 37 -8.00 -9.97 -8.23
C ARG A 37 -6.67 -9.23 -8.41
N MET A 38 -6.12 -8.78 -7.29
CA MET A 38 -4.73 -8.31 -7.24
C MET A 38 -3.76 -9.44 -7.62
N ARG A 39 -2.58 -9.05 -8.07
CA ARG A 39 -1.40 -9.90 -8.32
C ARG A 39 -0.22 -9.30 -7.58
N ALA A 40 0.85 -8.92 -8.27
CA ALA A 40 1.87 -8.03 -7.72
C ALA A 40 1.40 -6.58 -7.90
N THR A 41 1.15 -5.90 -6.79
CA THR A 41 0.72 -4.49 -6.78
C THR A 41 1.80 -3.68 -6.08
N TYR A 42 2.40 -2.75 -6.79
CA TYR A 42 3.52 -1.99 -6.25
C TYR A 42 3.53 -0.55 -6.76
N MET A 43 4.17 0.31 -6.01
CA MET A 43 4.53 1.66 -6.42
C MET A 43 5.90 1.63 -7.08
N GLU A 44 6.03 2.20 -8.25
CA GLU A 44 7.33 2.31 -8.93
C GLU A 44 8.29 3.22 -8.14
N SER A 45 9.58 2.95 -8.25
CA SER A 45 10.61 3.78 -7.64
C SER A 45 10.56 5.22 -8.13
N GLY A 46 10.72 6.15 -7.19
CA GLY A 46 11.07 7.53 -7.49
C GLY A 46 12.57 7.74 -7.65
N ASN A 47 13.00 8.98 -7.47
CA ASN A 47 14.40 9.36 -7.60
C ASN A 47 15.04 9.82 -6.27
N ALA A 48 14.26 9.89 -5.20
CA ALA A 48 14.76 10.39 -3.92
C ALA A 48 15.60 9.33 -3.21
N ASP A 49 16.66 9.77 -2.54
CA ASP A 49 17.42 8.93 -1.65
C ASP A 49 16.63 8.72 -0.33
N PRO A 50 16.43 7.48 0.14
CA PRO A 50 15.67 7.21 1.36
C PRO A 50 16.22 7.92 2.60
N GLU A 51 17.53 7.98 2.76
CA GLU A 51 18.16 8.71 3.88
C GLU A 51 17.91 10.23 3.76
N GLY A 52 17.92 10.74 2.53
CA GLY A 52 17.55 12.13 2.21
C GLY A 52 16.09 12.42 2.56
N ILE A 53 15.18 11.49 2.32
CA ILE A 53 13.77 11.62 2.73
C ILE A 53 13.68 11.74 4.25
N ILE A 54 14.29 10.80 5.00
CA ILE A 54 14.26 10.80 6.47
C ILE A 54 14.85 12.11 7.02
N SER A 55 15.98 12.53 6.50
CA SER A 55 16.68 13.75 6.97
C SER A 55 15.89 15.04 6.70
N SER A 56 14.97 15.04 5.75
CA SER A 56 14.09 16.17 5.45
C SER A 56 12.93 16.35 6.45
N VAL A 57 12.63 15.31 7.25
CA VAL A 57 11.49 15.32 8.19
C VAL A 57 11.91 15.89 9.53
N LYS A 58 11.26 16.97 9.96
CA LYS A 58 11.53 17.58 11.28
C LYS A 58 10.96 16.74 12.42
N ASN A 59 9.70 16.33 12.32
CA ASN A 59 9.04 15.44 13.27
C ASN A 59 8.11 14.52 12.49
N GLY A 60 8.18 13.22 12.77
CA GLY A 60 7.36 12.22 12.09
C GLY A 60 7.53 10.82 12.66
N ILE A 61 6.97 9.87 11.95
CA ILE A 61 7.09 8.44 12.26
C ILE A 61 7.62 7.73 11.01
N TYR A 62 8.69 7.00 11.17
CA TYR A 62 9.16 6.03 10.19
C TYR A 62 8.53 4.68 10.52
N VAL A 63 7.74 4.15 9.61
CA VAL A 63 7.15 2.82 9.73
C VAL A 63 8.05 1.84 8.98
N ASP A 64 8.56 0.85 9.68
CA ASP A 64 9.41 -0.20 9.12
C ASP A 64 8.57 -1.42 8.70
N GLU A 65 7.64 -1.84 9.56
CA GLU A 65 6.82 -3.03 9.32
C GLU A 65 5.39 -2.86 9.85
N PHE A 66 4.42 -3.29 9.06
CA PHE A 66 3.03 -3.47 9.50
C PHE A 66 2.76 -4.94 9.88
N SER A 67 1.96 -5.17 10.93
CA SER A 67 1.54 -6.52 11.32
C SER A 67 0.28 -6.97 10.60
N ASN A 68 -0.70 -6.09 10.50
CA ASN A 68 -1.96 -6.31 9.80
C ASN A 68 -2.60 -4.97 9.40
N GLY A 69 -3.69 -5.06 8.66
CA GLY A 69 -4.45 -3.87 8.31
C GLY A 69 -5.77 -4.23 7.65
N GLN A 70 -6.64 -3.24 7.60
CA GLN A 70 -7.95 -3.35 6.99
C GLN A 70 -8.21 -2.13 6.10
N VAL A 71 -8.81 -2.38 4.95
CA VAL A 71 -9.28 -1.34 4.03
C VAL A 71 -10.77 -1.51 3.82
N LYS A 72 -11.54 -0.43 3.97
CA LYS A 72 -12.95 -0.40 3.59
C LYS A 72 -13.09 -0.24 2.09
N ILE A 73 -13.52 -1.30 1.43
CA ILE A 73 -13.72 -1.31 -0.02
C ILE A 73 -14.82 -0.33 -0.39
N GLY A 74 -14.54 0.54 -1.36
CA GLY A 74 -15.47 1.58 -1.84
C GLY A 74 -15.23 2.95 -1.20
N GLU A 75 -15.11 3.04 0.12
CA GLU A 75 -14.78 4.28 0.83
C GLU A 75 -13.28 4.63 0.75
N GLY A 76 -12.45 3.60 0.74
CA GLY A 76 -10.98 3.74 0.69
C GLY A 76 -10.33 4.01 2.04
N ASP A 77 -11.11 4.06 3.12
CA ASP A 77 -10.57 4.22 4.46
C ASP A 77 -9.74 3.01 4.86
N PHE A 78 -8.64 3.25 5.52
CA PHE A 78 -7.76 2.19 6.00
C PHE A 78 -7.30 2.40 7.44
N THR A 79 -6.98 1.29 8.09
CA THR A 79 -6.28 1.25 9.37
C THR A 79 -5.23 0.16 9.31
N PHE A 80 -3.98 0.50 9.58
CA PHE A 80 -2.86 -0.44 9.62
C PHE A 80 -2.16 -0.38 10.97
N LEU A 81 -1.97 -1.54 11.60
CA LEU A 81 -1.23 -1.67 12.84
C LEU A 81 0.28 -1.74 12.57
N VAL A 82 1.02 -0.79 13.11
CA VAL A 82 2.48 -0.74 13.02
C VAL A 82 3.08 -1.76 13.98
N LYS A 83 3.84 -2.69 13.44
CA LYS A 83 4.59 -3.69 14.21
C LYS A 83 5.92 -3.13 14.71
N SER A 84 6.61 -2.38 13.86
CA SER A 84 7.88 -1.75 14.19
C SER A 84 8.07 -0.45 13.41
N GLY A 85 8.71 0.51 14.06
CA GLY A 85 9.03 1.81 13.48
C GLY A 85 9.85 2.64 14.43
N PHE A 86 10.08 3.90 14.08
CA PHE A 86 10.87 4.85 14.85
C PHE A 86 10.25 6.24 14.78
N LEU A 87 10.40 7.01 15.84
CA LEU A 87 10.17 8.45 15.74
C LEU A 87 11.27 9.09 14.88
N ILE A 88 10.87 10.10 14.12
CA ILE A 88 11.82 10.98 13.44
C ILE A 88 11.81 12.31 14.18
N GLU A 89 12.99 12.74 14.66
CA GLU A 89 13.18 14.03 15.30
C GLU A 89 14.39 14.73 14.66
N ASN A 90 14.16 15.90 14.09
CA ASN A 90 15.17 16.69 13.39
C ASN A 90 15.97 15.89 12.34
N GLY A 91 15.28 15.10 11.53
CA GLY A 91 15.86 14.32 10.44
C GLY A 91 16.58 13.05 10.87
N ARG A 92 16.37 12.56 12.09
CA ARG A 92 17.02 11.37 12.63
C ARG A 92 16.02 10.42 13.23
N LEU A 93 16.22 9.12 13.03
CA LEU A 93 15.49 8.09 13.73
C LEU A 93 15.92 8.08 15.20
N THR A 94 14.95 8.12 16.12
CA THR A 94 15.19 8.21 17.56
C THR A 94 14.55 7.05 18.30
N ALA A 95 13.45 7.26 19.03
CA ALA A 95 12.83 6.22 19.85
C ALA A 95 12.07 5.21 18.98
N PRO A 96 12.17 3.90 19.29
CA PRO A 96 11.35 2.89 18.63
C PRO A 96 9.88 3.05 18.99
N VAL A 97 9.00 2.79 18.01
CA VAL A 97 7.55 2.77 18.18
C VAL A 97 6.97 1.46 17.66
N LYS A 98 5.93 0.99 18.33
CA LYS A 98 5.15 -0.20 17.94
C LYS A 98 3.72 -0.08 18.45
N ASP A 99 2.86 -0.98 18.02
CA ASP A 99 1.49 -1.12 18.51
C ASP A 99 0.63 0.16 18.36
N ILE A 100 0.98 0.99 17.39
CA ILE A 100 0.20 2.17 16.99
C ILE A 100 -0.52 1.91 15.67
N ASN A 101 -1.64 2.57 15.47
CA ASN A 101 -2.39 2.49 14.21
C ASN A 101 -2.10 3.71 13.34
N ILE A 102 -1.86 3.47 12.07
CA ILE A 102 -1.89 4.49 11.02
C ILE A 102 -3.26 4.43 10.35
N ILE A 103 -3.97 5.53 10.35
CA ILE A 103 -5.34 5.66 9.87
C ILE A 103 -5.37 6.71 8.76
N GLY A 104 -6.06 6.41 7.67
CA GLY A 104 -6.17 7.34 6.56
C GLY A 104 -7.20 6.91 5.53
N ASN A 105 -7.23 7.65 4.43
CA ASN A 105 -8.02 7.35 3.25
C ASN A 105 -7.06 7.19 2.07
N GLY A 106 -7.18 6.11 1.29
CA GLY A 106 -6.24 5.76 0.24
C GLY A 106 -6.05 6.85 -0.82
N PRO A 107 -7.12 7.35 -1.46
CA PRO A 107 -7.02 8.47 -2.39
C PRO A 107 -6.34 9.71 -1.81
N GLN A 108 -6.66 10.06 -0.57
CA GLN A 108 -6.04 11.22 0.10
C GLN A 108 -4.57 10.96 0.40
N ALA A 109 -4.22 9.79 0.95
CA ALA A 109 -2.84 9.43 1.22
C ALA A 109 -1.96 9.46 -0.04
N LEU A 110 -2.51 9.01 -1.18
CA LEU A 110 -1.81 9.10 -2.47
C LEU A 110 -1.63 10.55 -2.95
N ALA A 111 -2.60 11.43 -2.67
CA ALA A 111 -2.50 12.86 -2.99
C ALA A 111 -1.48 13.58 -2.10
N ASP A 112 -1.31 13.12 -0.88
CA ASP A 112 -0.42 13.69 0.13
C ASP A 112 1.03 13.15 0.06
N ILE A 113 1.36 12.35 -0.96
CA ILE A 113 2.74 11.90 -1.18
C ILE A 113 3.62 13.09 -1.60
N VAL A 114 4.65 13.32 -0.81
CA VAL A 114 5.64 14.41 -1.00
C VAL A 114 6.89 13.92 -1.71
N ALA A 115 7.36 12.72 -1.37
CA ALA A 115 8.56 12.14 -1.95
C ALA A 115 8.44 10.62 -2.08
N VAL A 116 9.13 10.07 -3.08
CA VAL A 116 9.19 8.63 -3.36
C VAL A 116 10.64 8.23 -3.54
N GLY A 117 11.08 7.26 -2.78
CA GLY A 117 12.43 6.73 -2.77
C GLY A 117 12.77 5.89 -3.99
N ASN A 118 14.05 5.59 -4.15
CA ASN A 118 14.59 4.78 -5.24
C ASN A 118 14.83 3.31 -4.84
N ASP A 119 14.31 2.89 -3.70
CA ASP A 119 14.58 1.65 -2.98
C ASP A 119 13.42 0.64 -3.03
N LEU A 120 12.67 0.59 -4.13
CA LEU A 120 11.56 -0.35 -4.28
C LEU A 120 11.94 -1.78 -3.87
N LYS A 121 11.14 -2.35 -2.98
CA LYS A 121 11.17 -3.76 -2.61
C LYS A 121 9.79 -4.37 -2.80
N ILE A 122 9.73 -5.57 -3.35
CA ILE A 122 8.50 -6.35 -3.53
C ILE A 122 8.61 -7.58 -2.64
N ASP A 123 7.58 -7.85 -1.85
CA ASP A 123 7.52 -9.05 -1.01
C ASP A 123 7.25 -10.32 -1.83
N ASN A 124 7.44 -11.48 -1.22
CA ASN A 124 7.29 -12.80 -1.85
C ASN A 124 5.89 -13.41 -1.61
N GLY A 125 4.82 -12.63 -1.70
CA GLY A 125 3.44 -13.15 -1.60
C GLY A 125 2.98 -13.35 -0.17
N THR A 126 3.39 -12.50 0.74
CA THR A 126 3.03 -12.55 2.16
C THR A 126 1.64 -11.99 2.46
N TRP A 127 1.06 -11.27 1.52
CA TRP A 127 -0.25 -10.65 1.66
C TRP A 127 -1.37 -11.49 1.04
N THR A 128 -2.58 -11.25 1.50
CA THR A 128 -3.79 -11.93 0.99
C THR A 128 -4.77 -10.93 0.44
N CYS A 129 -5.18 -11.13 -0.80
CA CYS A 129 -6.35 -10.45 -1.37
C CYS A 129 -7.62 -11.19 -0.98
N GLY A 130 -8.36 -10.70 0.01
CA GLY A 130 -9.66 -11.21 0.43
C GLY A 130 -10.80 -10.57 -0.37
N LYS A 131 -11.49 -11.37 -1.20
CA LYS A 131 -12.65 -10.94 -1.97
C LYS A 131 -13.47 -12.19 -2.33
N GLU A 132 -14.47 -12.53 -1.52
CA GLU A 132 -15.24 -13.77 -1.62
C GLU A 132 -14.37 -15.06 -1.49
N GLN A 133 -13.17 -14.99 -1.90
CA GLN A 133 -12.12 -16.01 -1.92
C GLN A 133 -10.82 -15.38 -1.43
N SER A 134 -9.84 -16.17 -1.04
CA SER A 134 -8.54 -15.71 -0.56
C SER A 134 -7.43 -16.16 -1.50
N VAL A 135 -6.66 -15.21 -2.03
CA VAL A 135 -5.49 -15.55 -2.87
C VAL A 135 -4.25 -14.81 -2.40
N PRO A 136 -3.07 -15.48 -2.40
CA PRO A 136 -1.82 -14.81 -2.07
C PRO A 136 -1.48 -13.77 -3.14
N VAL A 137 -0.98 -12.62 -2.69
CA VAL A 137 -0.54 -11.51 -3.54
C VAL A 137 0.78 -10.96 -3.02
N SER A 138 1.52 -10.32 -3.90
CA SER A 138 2.71 -9.55 -3.55
C SER A 138 2.38 -8.07 -3.55
N CYS A 139 2.92 -7.36 -2.58
CA CYS A 139 2.89 -5.91 -2.52
C CYS A 139 4.31 -5.36 -2.53
N GLY A 140 4.48 -4.15 -3.01
CA GLY A 140 5.78 -3.52 -3.00
C GLY A 140 5.67 -2.01 -2.98
N MET A 141 6.60 -1.39 -2.30
CA MET A 141 6.74 0.06 -2.33
C MET A 141 8.18 0.46 -1.95
N PRO A 142 8.66 1.57 -2.50
CA PRO A 142 9.86 2.22 -2.00
C PRO A 142 9.57 2.98 -0.70
N THR A 143 10.57 3.59 -0.10
CA THR A 143 10.36 4.58 0.95
C THR A 143 9.50 5.73 0.44
N VAL A 144 8.42 6.04 1.14
CA VAL A 144 7.45 7.08 0.75
C VAL A 144 7.25 8.05 1.89
N LEU A 145 7.34 9.35 1.59
CA LEU A 145 6.97 10.41 2.52
C LEU A 145 5.55 10.87 2.23
N ILE A 146 4.66 10.70 3.19
CA ILE A 146 3.30 11.23 3.19
C ILE A 146 3.28 12.39 4.17
N SER A 147 2.74 13.55 3.77
CA SER A 147 2.80 14.77 4.56
C SER A 147 2.04 14.70 5.88
N SER A 148 0.95 13.93 5.91
CA SER A 148 0.12 13.78 7.11
C SER A 148 -0.74 12.52 7.03
N LEU A 149 -0.77 11.78 8.14
CA LEU A 149 -1.73 10.69 8.41
C LEU A 149 -2.13 10.74 9.87
N THR A 150 -3.31 10.21 10.18
CA THR A 150 -3.75 10.09 11.57
C THR A 150 -3.04 8.92 12.25
N VAL A 151 -2.52 9.16 13.43
CA VAL A 151 -1.92 8.13 14.29
C VAL A 151 -2.83 7.92 15.48
N GLY A 152 -3.21 6.68 15.74
CA GLY A 152 -3.98 6.25 16.91
C GLY A 152 -3.22 5.16 17.67
N GLY A 153 -3.46 5.06 18.96
CA GLY A 153 -2.86 4.07 19.87
C GLY A 153 -2.98 4.57 21.30
N GLU A 154 -2.82 3.68 22.27
CA GLU A 154 -2.70 4.03 23.67
C GLU A 154 -1.26 4.39 24.04
#